data_0e799b75fdd0fd439fa0308e5613df74
#
_entry.id   0e799b75fdd0fd439fa0308e5613df74
#
_cell.length_a   1.000
_cell.length_b   1.000
_cell.length_c   1.000
_cell.angle_alpha   90.00
_cell.angle_beta   90.00
_cell.angle_gamma   90.00
#
_symmetry.space_group_name_H-M   'P 1'
#
loop_
_entity.id
_entity.type
_entity.pdbx_description
1 polymer ?
#
loop_
_entity_poly.entity_id
_entity_poly.type
_entity_poly.pdbx_seq_one_letter_code
_entity_poly.pdbx_strand_id
1 'polypeptide(L)'
;MPATKIVVNIPGEAPYDVRIGATVLAGLGESVRRLDGVGDAPHLLVLTDSNVGSLYLEEAKSSLKAAGFRVSDIVVPAGEDSKSLAVAGEIWSAMASLGLTRDCAVVALGGGVVGDLAGFVASTYMRGIPFVQVPTSLLAMVDSSVGGKTGVDFMQY
;
A
#
# COMPACT_ATOMS: atom_id res chain seq x y z
N MET A 1 5.13 -20.88 11.02
CA MET A 1 5.81 -21.37 9.80
C MET A 1 6.54 -20.20 9.19
N PRO A 2 7.73 -20.38 8.59
CA PRO A 2 8.41 -19.30 7.87
C PRO A 2 7.52 -18.85 6.70
N ALA A 3 7.62 -17.56 6.33
CA ALA A 3 6.91 -17.02 5.19
C ALA A 3 7.44 -17.65 3.88
N THR A 4 6.54 -18.03 3.00
CA THR A 4 6.89 -18.45 1.64
C THR A 4 7.12 -17.21 0.79
N LYS A 5 8.22 -17.22 0.02
CA LYS A 5 8.54 -16.18 -0.95
C LYS A 5 8.35 -16.72 -2.36
N ILE A 6 7.58 -16.03 -3.18
CA ILE A 6 7.39 -16.30 -4.60
C ILE A 6 7.94 -15.10 -5.37
N VAL A 7 8.85 -15.35 -6.30
CA VAL A 7 9.39 -14.30 -7.19
C VAL A 7 8.56 -14.27 -8.47
N VAL A 8 7.98 -13.13 -8.77
CA VAL A 8 7.23 -12.88 -10.01
C VAL A 8 8.15 -12.20 -11.01
N ASN A 9 8.37 -12.85 -12.14
CA ASN A 9 9.20 -12.34 -13.24
C ASN A 9 8.30 -11.88 -14.38
N ILE A 10 8.42 -10.62 -14.76
CA ILE A 10 7.71 -10.02 -15.89
C ILE A 10 8.76 -9.68 -16.97
N PRO A 11 8.63 -10.17 -18.20
CA PRO A 11 9.58 -9.85 -19.26
C PRO A 11 9.68 -8.33 -19.48
N GLY A 12 10.88 -7.76 -19.37
CA GLY A 12 11.14 -6.34 -19.56
C GLY A 12 10.96 -5.45 -18.34
N GLU A 13 10.58 -6.02 -17.18
CA GLU A 13 10.40 -5.31 -15.91
C GLU A 13 11.25 -5.91 -14.79
N ALA A 14 11.48 -5.15 -13.73
CA ALA A 14 12.13 -5.66 -12.54
C ALA A 14 11.23 -6.71 -11.85
N PRO A 15 11.79 -7.85 -11.39
CA PRO A 15 11.01 -8.84 -10.66
C PRO A 15 10.55 -8.29 -9.31
N TYR A 16 9.43 -8.79 -8.80
CA TYR A 16 8.97 -8.47 -7.47
C TYR A 16 8.62 -9.73 -6.65
N ASP A 17 8.57 -9.56 -5.33
CA ASP A 17 8.33 -10.65 -4.39
C ASP A 17 6.89 -10.65 -3.88
N VAL A 18 6.24 -11.80 -3.89
CA VAL A 18 5.02 -12.09 -3.11
C VAL A 18 5.40 -12.89 -1.88
N ARG A 19 5.06 -12.41 -0.70
CA ARG A 19 5.34 -13.07 0.58
C ARG A 19 4.06 -13.53 1.23
N ILE A 20 3.97 -14.81 1.56
CA ILE A 20 2.77 -15.47 2.08
C ILE A 20 3.12 -16.15 3.41
N GLY A 21 2.39 -15.84 4.47
CA GLY A 21 2.59 -16.47 5.77
C GLY A 21 1.82 -15.80 6.90
N ALA A 22 1.59 -16.52 7.98
CA ALA A 22 0.80 -16.05 9.14
C ALA A 22 1.44 -14.86 9.90
N THR A 23 2.76 -14.64 9.78
CA THR A 23 3.49 -13.60 10.53
C THR A 23 4.04 -12.50 9.62
N VAL A 24 3.56 -12.41 8.37
CA VAL A 24 4.09 -11.46 7.38
C VAL A 24 3.84 -10.02 7.82
N LEU A 25 2.69 -9.73 8.44
CA LEU A 25 2.35 -8.39 8.90
C LEU A 25 3.28 -7.94 10.04
N ALA A 26 3.54 -8.80 11.01
CA ALA A 26 4.46 -8.50 12.11
C ALA A 26 5.90 -8.20 11.59
N GLY A 27 6.32 -8.84 10.49
CA GLY A 27 7.60 -8.62 9.82
C GLY A 27 7.56 -7.59 8.68
N LEU A 28 6.50 -6.82 8.56
CA LEU A 28 6.29 -5.88 7.45
C LEU A 28 7.42 -4.87 7.34
N GLY A 29 7.80 -4.25 8.45
CA GLY A 29 8.84 -3.21 8.47
C GLY A 29 10.18 -3.70 7.93
N GLU A 30 10.65 -4.87 8.38
CA GLU A 30 11.89 -5.47 7.85
C GLU A 30 11.76 -5.85 6.37
N SER A 31 10.55 -6.29 5.97
CA SER A 31 10.27 -6.63 4.58
C SER A 31 10.39 -5.41 3.69
N VAL A 32 9.75 -4.30 4.08
CA VAL A 32 9.78 -3.02 3.36
C VAL A 32 11.19 -2.43 3.33
N ARG A 33 11.94 -2.52 4.43
CA ARG A 33 13.33 -2.02 4.49
C ARG A 33 14.27 -2.65 3.45
N ARG A 34 13.96 -3.85 2.99
CA ARG A 34 14.76 -4.59 2.01
C ARG A 34 14.32 -4.38 0.56
N LEU A 35 13.30 -3.54 0.31
CA LEU A 35 12.81 -3.27 -1.03
C LEU A 35 13.59 -2.13 -1.67
N ASP A 36 14.13 -2.37 -2.84
CA ASP A 36 14.77 -1.34 -3.65
C ASP A 36 13.75 -0.21 -3.98
N GLY A 37 14.18 1.03 -3.86
CA GLY A 37 13.34 2.20 -4.10
C GLY A 37 12.30 2.51 -3.02
N VAL A 38 12.13 1.65 -2.01
CA VAL A 38 11.21 1.86 -0.88
C VAL A 38 11.95 1.84 0.45
N GLY A 39 12.95 0.98 0.59
CA GLY A 39 13.65 0.74 1.86
C GLY A 39 14.30 1.99 2.45
N ASP A 40 14.71 2.92 1.63
CA ASP A 40 15.34 4.19 2.05
C ASP A 40 14.34 5.36 2.17
N ALA A 41 13.05 5.11 1.95
CA ALA A 41 12.02 6.15 2.08
C ALA A 41 12.04 6.74 3.51
N PRO A 42 12.12 8.06 3.66
CA PRO A 42 12.15 8.69 4.98
C PRO A 42 10.79 8.65 5.68
N HIS A 43 9.72 8.50 4.92
CA HIS A 43 8.35 8.57 5.40
C HIS A 43 7.46 7.62 4.61
N LEU A 44 6.69 6.80 5.30
CA LEU A 44 5.69 5.90 4.72
C LEU A 44 4.28 6.37 5.08
N LEU A 45 3.40 6.33 4.09
CA LEU A 45 1.96 6.50 4.30
C LEU A 45 1.28 5.14 4.28
N VAL A 46 0.61 4.76 5.35
CA VAL A 46 -0.30 3.61 5.36
C VAL A 46 -1.69 4.08 4.94
N LEU A 47 -2.17 3.63 3.79
CA LEU A 47 -3.54 3.86 3.34
C LEU A 47 -4.37 2.60 3.62
N THR A 48 -5.47 2.76 4.31
CA THR A 48 -6.37 1.66 4.71
C THR A 48 -7.81 2.12 4.74
N ASP A 49 -8.76 1.20 4.88
CA ASP A 49 -10.16 1.50 5.12
C ASP A 49 -10.57 1.31 6.58
N SER A 50 -11.76 1.79 6.94
CA SER A 50 -12.27 1.76 8.31
C SER A 50 -12.44 0.35 8.89
N ASN A 51 -12.70 -0.67 8.07
CA ASN A 51 -12.85 -2.04 8.52
C ASN A 51 -11.48 -2.67 8.80
N VAL A 52 -10.58 -2.59 7.83
CA VAL A 52 -9.23 -3.17 7.91
C VAL A 52 -8.38 -2.40 8.92
N GLY A 53 -8.50 -1.07 8.94
CA GLY A 53 -7.76 -0.21 9.85
C GLY A 53 -8.01 -0.56 11.32
N SER A 54 -9.27 -0.85 11.69
CA SER A 54 -9.61 -1.25 13.04
C SER A 54 -8.95 -2.56 13.52
N LEU A 55 -8.56 -3.42 12.58
CA LEU A 55 -8.00 -4.75 12.86
C LEU A 55 -6.47 -4.78 12.79
N TYR A 56 -5.87 -4.08 11.82
CA TYR A 56 -4.48 -4.33 11.42
C TYR A 56 -3.59 -3.08 11.38
N LEU A 57 -4.16 -1.86 11.43
CA LEU A 57 -3.39 -0.63 11.24
C LEU A 57 -2.29 -0.45 12.30
N GLU A 58 -2.60 -0.68 13.57
CA GLU A 58 -1.63 -0.48 14.66
C GLU A 58 -0.50 -1.51 14.62
N GLU A 59 -0.79 -2.77 14.24
CA GLU A 59 0.25 -3.78 14.04
C GLU A 59 1.18 -3.39 12.88
N ALA A 60 0.62 -2.99 11.74
CA ALA A 60 1.39 -2.55 10.58
C ALA A 60 2.27 -1.33 10.91
N LYS A 61 1.70 -0.29 11.54
CA LYS A 61 2.44 0.91 11.96
C LYS A 61 3.54 0.59 12.95
N SER A 62 3.28 -0.27 13.92
CA SER A 62 4.28 -0.68 14.91
C SER A 62 5.46 -1.39 14.25
N SER A 63 5.18 -2.31 13.32
CA SER A 63 6.21 -3.02 12.56
C SER A 63 7.08 -2.07 11.72
N LEU A 64 6.44 -1.13 11.01
CA LEU A 64 7.13 -0.13 10.18
C LEU A 64 7.98 0.84 11.03
N LYS A 65 7.44 1.33 12.16
CA LYS A 65 8.18 2.20 13.08
C LYS A 65 9.37 1.49 13.72
N ALA A 66 9.21 0.22 14.11
CA ALA A 66 10.31 -0.60 14.65
C ALA A 66 11.45 -0.76 13.65
N ALA A 67 11.18 -0.76 12.35
CA ALA A 67 12.16 -0.75 11.29
C ALA A 67 12.77 0.65 11.00
N GLY A 68 12.40 1.69 11.76
CA GLY A 68 12.99 3.02 11.68
C GLY A 68 12.32 3.96 10.67
N PHE A 69 11.13 3.64 10.16
CA PHE A 69 10.38 4.56 9.30
C PHE A 69 9.59 5.58 10.10
N ARG A 70 9.51 6.81 9.59
CA ARG A 70 8.42 7.71 9.97
C ARG A 70 7.15 7.22 9.28
N VAL A 71 6.03 7.11 10.03
CA VAL A 71 4.78 6.54 9.51
C VAL A 71 3.63 7.47 9.80
N SER A 72 2.89 7.82 8.76
CA SER A 72 1.55 8.44 8.84
C SER A 72 0.51 7.47 8.28
N ASP A 73 -0.75 7.71 8.58
CA ASP A 73 -1.86 6.91 8.07
C ASP A 73 -3.00 7.78 7.57
N ILE A 74 -3.73 7.25 6.60
CA ILE A 74 -5.02 7.77 6.12
C ILE A 74 -5.99 6.60 6.11
N VAL A 75 -7.15 6.80 6.73
CA VAL A 75 -8.24 5.81 6.78
C VAL A 75 -9.40 6.35 5.95
N VAL A 76 -9.75 5.64 4.88
CA VAL A 76 -10.93 5.97 4.06
C VAL A 76 -12.14 5.16 4.52
N PRO A 77 -13.38 5.58 4.21
CA PRO A 77 -14.55 4.74 4.41
C PRO A 77 -14.42 3.39 3.70
N ALA A 78 -14.86 2.30 4.34
CA ALA A 78 -14.88 1.00 3.68
C ALA A 78 -15.98 0.95 2.61
N GLY A 79 -15.69 0.33 1.47
CA GLY A 79 -16.63 0.13 0.36
C GLY A 79 -16.14 0.72 -0.95
N GLU A 80 -16.82 0.32 -2.05
CA GLU A 80 -16.45 0.69 -3.42
C GLU A 80 -16.55 2.21 -3.68
N ASP A 81 -17.45 2.91 -3.01
CA ASP A 81 -17.61 4.37 -3.14
C ASP A 81 -16.32 5.15 -2.83
N SER A 82 -15.41 4.56 -2.05
CA SER A 82 -14.10 5.16 -1.79
C SER A 82 -13.13 5.08 -2.98
N LYS A 83 -13.39 4.22 -3.94
CA LYS A 83 -12.57 4.05 -5.15
C LYS A 83 -12.89 5.12 -6.20
N SER A 84 -12.70 6.38 -5.88
CA SER A 84 -13.13 7.52 -6.69
C SER A 84 -12.07 8.62 -6.80
N LEU A 85 -12.17 9.45 -7.86
CA LEU A 85 -11.30 10.61 -8.05
C LEU A 85 -11.45 11.64 -6.91
N ALA A 86 -12.64 11.76 -6.33
CA ALA A 86 -12.88 12.67 -5.22
C ALA A 86 -12.04 12.26 -3.99
N VAL A 87 -12.11 10.99 -3.59
CA VAL A 87 -11.33 10.44 -2.48
C VAL A 87 -9.83 10.48 -2.79
N ALA A 88 -9.40 10.18 -4.03
CA ALA A 88 -8.00 10.34 -4.43
C ALA A 88 -7.51 11.79 -4.23
N GLY A 89 -8.33 12.79 -4.58
CA GLY A 89 -8.04 14.21 -4.38
C GLY A 89 -7.89 14.59 -2.90
N GLU A 90 -8.73 14.05 -2.04
CA GLU A 90 -8.63 14.22 -0.59
C GLU A 90 -7.33 13.61 -0.04
N ILE A 91 -6.96 12.42 -0.51
CA ILE A 91 -5.73 11.75 -0.12
C ILE A 91 -4.51 12.58 -0.56
N TRP A 92 -4.45 13.07 -1.79
CA TRP A 92 -3.34 13.93 -2.25
C TRP A 92 -3.22 15.21 -1.41
N SER A 93 -4.33 15.82 -1.04
CA SER A 93 -4.35 17.00 -0.18
C SER A 93 -3.81 16.69 1.21
N ALA A 94 -4.22 15.56 1.79
CA ALA A 94 -3.71 15.09 3.08
C ALA A 94 -2.21 14.74 3.02
N MET A 95 -1.76 14.07 1.95
CA MET A 95 -0.33 13.77 1.72
C MET A 95 0.51 15.04 1.68
N ALA A 96 0.06 16.04 0.94
CA ALA A 96 0.75 17.33 0.86
C ALA A 96 0.80 18.03 2.24
N SER A 97 -0.30 18.01 2.99
CA SER A 97 -0.37 18.57 4.35
C SER A 97 0.53 17.86 5.36
N LEU A 98 0.74 16.55 5.18
CA LEU A 98 1.67 15.75 5.98
C LEU A 98 3.15 15.96 5.58
N GLY A 99 3.42 16.75 4.54
CA GLY A 99 4.76 17.01 4.02
C GLY A 99 5.40 15.80 3.33
N LEU A 100 4.58 14.91 2.75
CA LEU A 100 5.09 13.80 1.96
C LEU A 100 5.68 14.33 0.66
N THR A 101 6.90 13.90 0.35
CA THR A 101 7.65 14.28 -0.85
C THR A 101 7.78 13.11 -1.80
N ARG A 102 8.43 13.32 -2.94
CA ARG A 102 8.69 12.27 -3.94
C ARG A 102 9.50 11.06 -3.44
N ASP A 103 10.19 11.21 -2.30
CA ASP A 103 11.05 10.16 -1.71
C ASP A 103 10.27 9.29 -0.71
N CYS A 104 8.97 9.56 -0.54
CA CYS A 104 8.07 8.78 0.30
C CYS A 104 7.52 7.57 -0.46
N ALA A 105 6.89 6.65 0.26
CA ALA A 105 6.18 5.53 -0.35
C ALA A 105 4.82 5.30 0.32
N VAL A 106 3.91 4.65 -0.40
CA VAL A 106 2.58 4.26 0.11
C VAL A 106 2.57 2.77 0.45
N VAL A 107 1.99 2.43 1.59
CA VAL A 107 1.66 1.05 1.99
C VAL A 107 0.15 0.89 1.95
N ALA A 108 -0.34 0.13 0.98
CA ALA A 108 -1.76 -0.18 0.80
C ALA A 108 -2.15 -1.36 1.69
N LEU A 109 -2.77 -1.09 2.84
CA LEU A 109 -3.22 -2.11 3.79
C LEU A 109 -4.72 -2.33 3.65
N GLY A 110 -5.16 -3.32 2.85
CA GLY A 110 -6.59 -3.51 2.60
C GLY A 110 -6.95 -4.55 1.56
N GLY A 111 -8.22 -4.53 1.17
CA GLY A 111 -8.75 -5.31 0.05
C GLY A 111 -8.44 -4.66 -1.30
N GLY A 112 -9.14 -5.13 -2.35
CA GLY A 112 -8.95 -4.63 -3.72
C GLY A 112 -9.20 -3.14 -3.88
N VAL A 113 -10.23 -2.60 -3.24
CA VAL A 113 -10.55 -1.16 -3.26
C VAL A 113 -9.36 -0.32 -2.76
N VAL A 114 -8.83 -0.68 -1.60
CA VAL A 114 -7.67 0.02 -1.01
C VAL A 114 -6.43 -0.13 -1.89
N GLY A 115 -6.17 -1.33 -2.41
CA GLY A 115 -5.03 -1.60 -3.30
C GLY A 115 -5.09 -0.77 -4.57
N ASP A 116 -6.26 -0.73 -5.23
CA ASP A 116 -6.48 0.02 -6.46
C ASP A 116 -6.37 1.53 -6.23
N LEU A 117 -7.03 2.05 -5.21
CA LEU A 117 -6.99 3.46 -4.84
C LEU A 117 -5.58 3.92 -4.47
N ALA A 118 -4.89 3.16 -3.62
CA ALA A 118 -3.53 3.46 -3.18
C ALA A 118 -2.53 3.47 -4.32
N GLY A 119 -2.62 2.49 -5.22
CA GLY A 119 -1.76 2.44 -6.39
C GLY A 119 -2.04 3.58 -7.37
N PHE A 120 -3.30 3.94 -7.59
CA PHE A 120 -3.66 5.12 -8.40
C PHE A 120 -3.12 6.42 -7.78
N VAL A 121 -3.32 6.61 -6.47
CA VAL A 121 -2.78 7.77 -5.73
C VAL A 121 -1.26 7.82 -5.85
N ALA A 122 -0.57 6.71 -5.61
CA ALA A 122 0.88 6.63 -5.68
C ALA A 122 1.41 6.91 -7.09
N SER A 123 0.77 6.38 -8.13
CA SER A 123 1.19 6.57 -9.54
C SER A 123 1.09 8.01 -10.02
N THR A 124 0.21 8.81 -9.41
CA THR A 124 -0.08 10.19 -9.83
C THR A 124 0.51 11.25 -8.89
N TYR A 125 0.74 10.92 -7.62
CA TYR A 125 1.34 11.84 -6.66
C TYR A 125 2.80 12.12 -7.02
N MET A 126 3.20 13.41 -7.10
CA MET A 126 4.57 13.85 -7.40
C MET A 126 5.20 13.20 -8.66
N ARG A 127 4.39 12.84 -9.66
CA ARG A 127 4.75 12.11 -10.89
C ARG A 127 5.07 10.63 -10.68
N GLY A 128 4.56 10.06 -9.62
CA GLY A 128 4.76 8.67 -9.22
C GLY A 128 5.70 8.51 -8.04
N ILE A 129 5.22 7.82 -7.03
CA ILE A 129 5.99 7.36 -5.87
C ILE A 129 5.81 5.85 -5.71
N PRO A 130 6.76 5.15 -5.09
CA PRO A 130 6.63 3.71 -4.87
C PRO A 130 5.44 3.36 -3.98
N PHE A 131 4.87 2.14 -4.19
CA PHE A 131 3.88 1.61 -3.26
C PHE A 131 4.09 0.12 -3.01
N VAL A 132 3.61 -0.35 -1.86
CA VAL A 132 3.67 -1.74 -1.42
C VAL A 132 2.27 -2.21 -1.09
N GLN A 133 1.87 -3.33 -1.65
CA GLN A 133 0.57 -3.94 -1.36
C GLN A 133 0.64 -4.89 -0.16
N VAL A 134 -0.28 -4.72 0.78
CA VAL A 134 -0.50 -5.58 1.94
C VAL A 134 -1.97 -6.03 1.92
N PRO A 135 -2.29 -7.03 1.07
CA PRO A 135 -3.66 -7.45 0.85
C PRO A 135 -4.23 -8.18 2.07
N THR A 136 -5.49 -7.88 2.42
CA THR A 136 -6.17 -8.41 3.61
C THR A 136 -7.44 -9.19 3.29
N SER A 137 -7.91 -9.20 2.04
CA SER A 137 -9.00 -10.06 1.57
C SER A 137 -8.47 -11.16 0.66
N LEU A 138 -9.17 -12.29 0.61
CA LEU A 138 -8.75 -13.42 -0.23
C LEU A 138 -8.63 -13.01 -1.69
N LEU A 139 -9.60 -12.26 -2.23
CA LEU A 139 -9.58 -11.78 -3.61
C LEU A 139 -8.34 -10.90 -3.86
N ALA A 140 -8.03 -10.00 -2.94
CA ALA A 140 -6.84 -9.17 -3.07
C ALA A 140 -5.54 -9.99 -3.02
N MET A 141 -5.47 -11.00 -2.15
CA MET A 141 -4.28 -11.87 -2.01
C MET A 141 -3.99 -12.70 -3.26
N VAL A 142 -5.03 -13.15 -3.99
CA VAL A 142 -4.84 -14.08 -5.10
C VAL A 142 -4.99 -13.44 -6.48
N ASP A 143 -5.46 -12.18 -6.56
CA ASP A 143 -5.79 -11.51 -7.82
C ASP A 143 -5.37 -10.04 -7.81
N SER A 144 -6.12 -9.14 -7.16
CA SER A 144 -5.97 -7.70 -7.39
C SER A 144 -4.63 -7.10 -6.93
N SER A 145 -3.93 -7.73 -5.97
CA SER A 145 -2.60 -7.27 -5.55
C SER A 145 -1.46 -7.80 -6.43
N VAL A 146 -1.76 -8.65 -7.42
CA VAL A 146 -0.75 -9.26 -8.28
C VAL A 146 -0.82 -8.63 -9.67
N GLY A 147 0.29 -8.12 -10.18
CA GLY A 147 0.41 -7.60 -11.54
C GLY A 147 0.29 -6.08 -11.70
N GLY A 148 0.08 -5.31 -10.64
CA GLY A 148 0.22 -3.84 -10.64
C GLY A 148 -0.90 -3.04 -11.33
N LYS A 149 -2.03 -3.66 -11.68
CA LYS A 149 -3.21 -2.93 -12.16
C LYS A 149 -3.83 -2.17 -11.01
N THR A 150 -4.01 -0.86 -11.17
CA THR A 150 -4.60 0.03 -10.17
C THR A 150 -5.48 1.05 -10.86
N GLY A 151 -6.45 1.61 -10.17
CA GLY A 151 -7.36 2.57 -10.75
C GLY A 151 -8.41 3.08 -9.79
N VAL A 152 -9.19 4.02 -10.27
CA VAL A 152 -10.39 4.53 -9.60
C VAL A 152 -11.55 4.50 -10.56
N ASP A 153 -12.75 4.41 -10.03
CA ASP A 153 -13.96 4.46 -10.83
C ASP A 153 -14.21 5.90 -11.29
N PHE A 154 -14.62 6.05 -12.54
CA PHE A 154 -14.97 7.33 -13.13
C PHE A 154 -16.34 7.26 -13.73
N MET A 155 -17.27 8.10 -13.23
CA MET A 155 -18.68 8.09 -13.57
C MET A 155 -19.34 6.74 -13.20
N GLN A 156 -19.91 6.02 -14.17
CA GLN A 156 -20.58 4.73 -13.97
C GLN A 156 -19.79 3.58 -14.60
N TYR A 157 -18.49 3.77 -14.82
CA TYR A 157 -17.60 2.80 -15.47
C TYR A 157 -16.39 2.51 -14.60
#